data_4633ca4f8d63f267106e21a016750361
#
_entry.id   4633ca4f8d63f267106e21a016750361
#
_cell.length_a   1.000
_cell.length_b   1.000
_cell.length_c   1.000
_cell.angle_alpha   90.00
_cell.angle_beta   90.00
_cell.angle_gamma   90.00
#
_symmetry.space_group_name_H-M   'P 1'
#
loop_
_entity.id
_entity.type
_entity.pdbx_description
1 polymer ?
#
loop_
_entity_poly.entity_id
_entity_poly.type
_entity_poly.pdbx_seq_one_letter_code
_entity_poly.pdbx_strand_id
1 'polypeptide(L)'
;MLIRRLIREMLASEEYVYHVSPSSEISRFEPREFWFSDDGSESGVSTGEEVGGRREKLVYASPLEWAPFYSLPRETPRAVVAGDENELITALSEMGIELRDDSMNLLVDRRDIPSLRSHRFTVYAFDKRDFKPLEGSGGVEWVSRKGVSLASKETATDSTRYLRENGWNLVPVEGIEEIVGELRDQGHFVNSEGV
;
A
#
# COMPACT_ATOMS: atom_id res chain seq x y z
N MET A 1 0.49 20.01 18.29
CA MET A 1 -0.63 19.79 17.37
C MET A 1 -0.50 20.56 16.05
N LEU A 2 -0.15 21.84 16.06
CA LEU A 2 -0.03 22.67 14.84
C LEU A 2 1.06 22.22 13.86
N ILE A 3 2.24 21.81 14.34
CA ILE A 3 3.38 21.38 13.52
C ILE A 3 3.06 20.10 12.74
N ARG A 4 2.36 19.11 13.34
CA ARG A 4 1.94 17.89 12.67
C ARG A 4 0.92 18.15 11.54
N ARG A 5 0.07 19.16 11.73
CA ARG A 5 -0.90 19.57 10.70
C ARG A 5 -0.20 20.28 9.53
N LEU A 6 0.77 21.16 9.82
CA LEU A 6 1.57 21.83 8.80
C LEU A 6 2.42 20.83 7.99
N ILE A 7 3.01 19.84 8.67
CA ILE A 7 3.74 18.75 7.99
C ILE A 7 2.80 17.96 7.08
N ARG A 8 1.57 17.65 7.53
CA ARG A 8 0.57 16.99 6.69
C ARG A 8 0.13 17.84 5.50
N GLU A 9 -0.09 19.14 5.69
CA GLU A 9 -0.44 20.06 4.61
C GLU A 9 0.72 20.25 3.62
N MET A 10 1.97 20.20 4.08
CA MET A 10 3.16 20.17 3.22
C MET A 10 3.32 18.81 2.53
N LEU A 11 3.03 17.71 3.22
CA LEU A 11 3.13 16.36 2.70
C LEU A 11 1.99 16.01 1.72
N ALA A 12 0.84 16.66 1.82
CA ALA A 12 -0.28 16.53 0.88
C ALA A 12 -0.07 17.28 -0.44
N SER A 13 1.12 17.89 -0.66
CA SER A 13 1.40 18.53 -1.93
C SER A 13 1.63 17.48 -3.02
N GLU A 14 1.12 17.75 -4.22
CA GLU A 14 1.35 16.94 -5.43
C GLU A 14 2.85 16.84 -5.81
N GLU A 15 3.73 17.46 -5.03
CA GLU A 15 5.18 17.53 -5.25
C GLU A 15 5.94 16.32 -4.65
N TYR A 16 5.31 15.50 -3.81
CA TYR A 16 5.98 14.39 -3.13
C TYR A 16 5.38 13.03 -3.48
N VAL A 17 6.22 12.02 -3.39
CA VAL A 17 5.86 10.60 -3.34
C VAL A 17 6.46 9.96 -2.09
N TYR A 18 5.89 8.83 -1.65
CA TYR A 18 6.13 8.28 -0.33
C TYR A 18 6.55 6.82 -0.38
N HIS A 19 7.45 6.46 0.52
CA HIS A 19 7.82 5.07 0.78
C HIS A 19 7.63 4.77 2.26
N VAL A 20 7.07 3.61 2.57
CA VAL A 20 6.89 3.17 3.95
C VAL A 20 7.85 2.02 4.24
N SER A 21 8.51 2.07 5.39
CA SER A 21 9.48 1.06 5.81
C SER A 21 9.42 0.83 7.32
N PRO A 22 9.64 -0.40 7.80
CA PRO A 22 9.82 -0.65 9.24
C PRO A 22 11.10 -0.02 9.81
N SER A 23 12.09 0.27 8.98
CA SER A 23 13.32 0.93 9.41
C SER A 23 13.14 2.43 9.53
N SER A 24 13.68 3.04 10.58
CA SER A 24 13.72 4.50 10.78
C SER A 24 15.09 5.13 10.45
N GLU A 25 16.08 4.32 10.12
CA GLU A 25 17.48 4.75 9.99
C GLU A 25 17.92 5.00 8.53
N ILE A 26 17.00 4.88 7.58
CA ILE A 26 17.34 5.07 6.16
C ILE A 26 17.54 6.57 5.92
N SER A 27 18.72 6.94 5.44
CA SER A 27 19.08 8.32 5.06
C SER A 27 19.06 8.54 3.54
N ARG A 28 19.18 7.46 2.77
CA ARG A 28 19.15 7.45 1.31
C ARG A 28 18.62 6.11 0.83
N PHE A 29 17.83 6.12 -0.21
CA PHE A 29 17.32 4.93 -0.86
C PHE A 29 18.13 4.65 -2.12
N GLU A 30 18.69 3.44 -2.19
CA GLU A 30 19.38 2.95 -3.39
C GLU A 30 18.48 1.96 -4.14
N PRO A 31 18.53 1.96 -5.48
CA PRO A 31 17.74 1.06 -6.29
C PRO A 31 18.03 -0.41 -5.97
N ARG A 32 16.97 -1.19 -5.76
CA ARG A 32 17.03 -2.64 -5.53
C ARG A 32 16.52 -3.38 -6.75
N GLU A 33 16.92 -4.64 -6.93
CA GLU A 33 16.44 -5.48 -8.03
C GLU A 33 14.98 -5.85 -7.82
N PHE A 34 14.20 -5.66 -8.89
CA PHE A 34 12.81 -6.08 -9.02
C PHE A 34 12.64 -6.89 -10.30
N TRP A 35 11.70 -7.82 -10.25
CA TRP A 35 11.34 -8.65 -11.37
C TRP A 35 9.98 -8.22 -11.91
N PHE A 36 9.90 -8.08 -13.22
CA PHE A 36 8.65 -7.87 -13.93
C PHE A 36 8.38 -9.13 -14.76
N SER A 37 7.16 -9.66 -14.70
CA SER A 37 6.73 -10.70 -15.60
C SER A 37 6.64 -10.17 -17.03
N ASP A 38 6.68 -11.05 -18.03
CA ASP A 38 6.61 -10.66 -19.45
C ASP A 38 5.28 -9.98 -19.84
N ASP A 39 4.21 -10.17 -19.04
CA ASP A 39 2.92 -9.51 -19.21
C ASP A 39 2.86 -8.10 -18.58
N GLY A 40 3.97 -7.63 -17.97
CA GLY A 40 4.07 -6.32 -17.32
C GLY A 40 3.45 -6.28 -15.92
N SER A 41 2.92 -7.40 -15.41
CA SER A 41 2.50 -7.48 -14.02
C SER A 41 3.71 -7.59 -13.09
N GLU A 42 3.66 -6.95 -11.91
CA GLU A 42 4.67 -7.18 -10.89
C GLU A 42 4.56 -8.60 -10.36
N SER A 43 5.50 -9.46 -10.72
CA SER A 43 5.74 -10.63 -9.91
C SER A 43 6.46 -10.16 -8.66
N GLY A 44 5.75 -10.10 -7.54
CA GLY A 44 6.29 -9.71 -6.25
C GLY A 44 7.62 -10.39 -5.98
N VAL A 45 8.40 -9.84 -5.06
CA VAL A 45 9.76 -10.28 -4.67
C VAL A 45 9.92 -11.79 -4.83
N SER A 46 10.68 -12.18 -5.85
CA SER A 46 10.88 -13.54 -6.30
C SER A 46 11.38 -14.44 -5.16
N THR A 47 10.67 -15.49 -4.90
CA THR A 47 11.09 -16.68 -4.14
C THR A 47 11.97 -17.60 -4.99
N GLY A 48 12.82 -17.06 -5.87
CA GLY A 48 13.91 -17.84 -6.50
C GLY A 48 13.57 -18.73 -7.69
N GLU A 49 12.33 -18.76 -8.17
CA GLU A 49 12.01 -19.43 -9.45
C GLU A 49 12.22 -18.46 -10.61
N GLU A 50 12.98 -18.90 -11.63
CA GLU A 50 13.17 -18.15 -12.87
C GLU A 50 11.85 -18.14 -13.69
N VAL A 51 11.01 -17.16 -13.40
CA VAL A 51 9.95 -16.79 -14.33
C VAL A 51 10.60 -15.86 -15.36
N GLY A 52 10.45 -16.14 -16.64
CA GLY A 52 10.92 -15.27 -17.71
C GLY A 52 10.41 -13.85 -17.48
N GLY A 53 11.34 -12.86 -17.42
CA GLY A 53 10.94 -11.49 -17.12
C GLY A 53 12.13 -10.55 -17.10
N ARG A 54 11.86 -9.23 -17.07
CA ARG A 54 12.86 -8.17 -17.05
C ARG A 54 13.26 -7.81 -15.61
N ARG A 55 14.56 -7.78 -15.34
CA ARG A 55 15.09 -7.25 -14.08
C ARG A 55 15.38 -5.75 -14.21
N GLU A 56 14.89 -4.97 -13.27
CA GLU A 56 15.29 -3.56 -13.14
C GLU A 56 15.69 -3.25 -11.70
N LYS A 57 16.59 -2.26 -11.55
CA LYS A 57 16.92 -1.71 -10.23
C LYS A 57 16.13 -0.44 -10.02
N LEU A 58 15.25 -0.45 -9.03
CA LEU A 58 14.30 0.62 -8.77
C LEU A 58 14.23 0.99 -7.28
N VAL A 59 13.90 2.24 -7.02
CA VAL A 59 13.34 2.70 -5.74
C VAL A 59 11.85 2.90 -5.97
N TYR A 60 11.02 2.27 -5.14
CA TYR A 60 9.57 2.39 -5.20
C TYR A 60 9.06 3.46 -4.25
N ALA A 61 8.04 4.17 -4.67
CA ALA A 61 7.26 5.09 -3.88
C ALA A 61 5.80 5.08 -4.36
N SER A 62 4.90 5.64 -3.58
CA SER A 62 3.48 5.77 -3.90
C SER A 62 3.00 7.20 -3.65
N PRO A 63 1.88 7.64 -4.23
CA PRO A 63 1.18 8.83 -3.80
C PRO A 63 0.79 8.73 -2.32
N LEU A 64 0.53 9.87 -1.67
CA LEU A 64 0.19 9.90 -0.24
C LEU A 64 -1.05 9.07 0.09
N GLU A 65 -2.03 9.06 -0.79
CA GLU A 65 -3.26 8.31 -0.64
C GLU A 65 -3.05 6.79 -0.50
N TRP A 66 -1.97 6.25 -1.07
CA TRP A 66 -1.62 4.83 -0.98
C TRP A 66 -0.59 4.50 0.10
N ALA A 67 0.11 5.49 0.65
CA ALA A 67 1.08 5.26 1.73
C ALA A 67 0.48 4.52 2.94
N PRO A 68 -0.81 4.73 3.33
CA PRO A 68 -1.42 3.97 4.42
C PRO A 68 -1.50 2.46 4.16
N PHE A 69 -1.74 2.02 2.93
CA PHE A 69 -1.73 0.61 2.56
C PHE A 69 -0.38 -0.05 2.86
N TYR A 70 0.71 0.62 2.53
CA TYR A 70 2.07 0.14 2.78
C TYR A 70 2.52 0.31 4.24
N SER A 71 1.71 0.90 5.12
CA SER A 71 2.00 1.02 6.55
C SER A 71 1.75 -0.26 7.35
N LEU A 72 1.16 -1.28 6.74
CA LEU A 72 0.97 -2.58 7.36
C LEU A 72 2.23 -3.44 7.23
N PRO A 73 2.47 -4.38 8.16
CA PRO A 73 3.49 -5.41 7.98
C PRO A 73 3.27 -6.15 6.65
N ARG A 74 4.36 -6.48 6.00
CA ARG A 74 4.30 -7.11 4.67
C ARG A 74 3.58 -8.46 4.67
N GLU A 75 3.73 -9.20 5.76
CA GLU A 75 3.12 -10.50 6.01
C GLU A 75 1.64 -10.44 6.40
N THR A 76 1.06 -9.25 6.59
CA THR A 76 -0.37 -9.11 6.92
C THR A 76 -1.20 -9.29 5.67
N PRO A 77 -2.01 -10.36 5.56
CA PRO A 77 -2.96 -10.54 4.47
C PRO A 77 -3.96 -9.39 4.44
N ARG A 78 -4.17 -8.80 3.27
CA ARG A 78 -5.03 -7.65 3.11
C ARG A 78 -5.63 -7.54 1.72
N ALA A 79 -6.80 -6.91 1.64
CA ALA A 79 -7.44 -6.59 0.37
C ALA A 79 -7.99 -5.16 0.40
N VAL A 80 -7.94 -4.49 -0.74
CA VAL A 80 -8.45 -3.12 -0.90
C VAL A 80 -9.70 -3.14 -1.77
N VAL A 81 -10.71 -2.40 -1.33
CA VAL A 81 -11.95 -2.16 -2.08
C VAL A 81 -12.19 -0.66 -2.12
N ALA A 82 -12.19 -0.08 -3.31
CA ALA A 82 -12.54 1.32 -3.49
C ALA A 82 -14.06 1.52 -3.33
N GLY A 83 -14.46 2.67 -2.78
CA GLY A 83 -15.88 2.96 -2.51
C GLY A 83 -16.76 3.16 -3.76
N ASP A 84 -16.17 3.17 -4.96
CA ASP A 84 -16.88 3.25 -6.25
C ASP A 84 -16.99 1.89 -6.97
N GLU A 85 -16.44 0.82 -6.42
CA GLU A 85 -16.52 -0.54 -6.95
C GLU A 85 -17.84 -1.23 -6.55
N ASN A 86 -18.98 -0.77 -7.10
CA ASN A 86 -20.34 -1.16 -6.68
C ASN A 86 -20.58 -2.69 -6.71
N GLU A 87 -20.04 -3.41 -7.71
CA GLU A 87 -20.23 -4.86 -7.81
C GLU A 87 -19.53 -5.58 -6.67
N LEU A 88 -18.32 -5.18 -6.35
CA LEU A 88 -17.51 -5.74 -5.26
C LEU A 88 -18.11 -5.40 -3.89
N ILE A 89 -18.61 -4.16 -3.72
CA ILE A 89 -19.32 -3.73 -2.52
C ILE A 89 -20.59 -4.57 -2.30
N THR A 90 -21.35 -4.84 -3.38
CA THR A 90 -22.55 -5.67 -3.30
C THR A 90 -22.22 -7.09 -2.88
N ALA A 91 -21.22 -7.73 -3.52
CA ALA A 91 -20.80 -9.09 -3.18
C ALA A 91 -20.34 -9.19 -1.71
N LEU A 92 -19.55 -8.24 -1.23
CA LEU A 92 -19.12 -8.19 0.18
C LEU A 92 -20.29 -7.95 1.16
N SER A 93 -21.27 -7.13 0.76
CA SER A 93 -22.48 -6.90 1.55
C SER A 93 -23.32 -8.17 1.68
N GLU A 94 -23.42 -8.99 0.63
CA GLU A 94 -24.07 -10.31 0.67
C GLU A 94 -23.37 -11.29 1.62
N MET A 95 -22.05 -11.16 1.79
CA MET A 95 -21.26 -11.88 2.80
C MET A 95 -21.41 -11.26 4.22
N GLY A 96 -22.21 -10.19 4.40
CA GLY A 96 -22.39 -9.49 5.68
C GLY A 96 -21.25 -8.55 6.04
N ILE A 97 -20.43 -8.13 5.08
CA ILE A 97 -19.32 -7.21 5.26
C ILE A 97 -19.76 -5.81 4.83
N GLU A 98 -19.85 -4.89 5.80
CA GLU A 98 -20.24 -3.51 5.55
C GLU A 98 -19.04 -2.63 5.20
N LEU A 99 -19.08 -1.99 4.05
CA LEU A 99 -18.08 -1.04 3.55
C LEU A 99 -18.58 0.39 3.62
N ARG A 100 -17.68 1.36 3.43
CA ARG A 100 -18.04 2.77 3.28
C ARG A 100 -17.94 3.16 1.81
N ASP A 101 -19.00 3.76 1.27
CA ASP A 101 -19.14 4.08 -0.15
C ASP A 101 -18.19 5.18 -0.66
N ASP A 102 -17.64 6.01 0.22
CA ASP A 102 -16.82 7.17 -0.12
C ASP A 102 -15.36 7.06 0.35
N SER A 103 -14.92 5.84 0.67
CA SER A 103 -13.64 5.58 1.29
C SER A 103 -12.89 4.43 0.61
N MET A 104 -11.57 4.45 0.72
CA MET A 104 -10.78 3.25 0.52
C MET A 104 -11.03 2.31 1.70
N ASN A 105 -11.57 1.13 1.43
CA ASN A 105 -11.84 0.11 2.43
C ASN A 105 -10.70 -0.90 2.43
N LEU A 106 -10.07 -1.10 3.58
CA LEU A 106 -9.00 -2.07 3.77
C LEU A 106 -9.50 -3.23 4.62
N LEU A 107 -9.70 -4.37 3.99
CA LEU A 107 -10.04 -5.61 4.67
C LEU A 107 -8.76 -6.22 5.25
N VAL A 108 -8.80 -6.60 6.52
CA VAL A 108 -7.73 -7.32 7.21
C VAL A 108 -8.33 -8.37 8.15
N ASP A 109 -7.59 -9.43 8.43
CA ASP A 109 -8.06 -10.40 9.42
C ASP A 109 -8.17 -9.75 10.81
N ARG A 110 -9.27 -10.03 11.49
CA ARG A 110 -9.56 -9.48 12.82
C ARG A 110 -8.48 -9.84 13.84
N ARG A 111 -7.87 -11.01 13.69
CA ARG A 111 -6.78 -11.49 14.57
C ARG A 111 -5.51 -10.65 14.46
N ASP A 112 -5.32 -9.92 13.34
CA ASP A 112 -4.11 -9.11 13.13
C ASP A 112 -4.22 -7.68 13.71
N ILE A 113 -5.43 -7.22 14.04
CA ILE A 113 -5.66 -5.86 14.57
C ILE A 113 -4.78 -5.52 15.80
N PRO A 114 -4.58 -6.41 16.78
CA PRO A 114 -3.71 -6.09 17.92
C PRO A 114 -2.26 -5.81 17.50
N SER A 115 -1.71 -6.56 16.54
CA SER A 115 -0.34 -6.36 16.02
C SER A 115 -0.23 -5.04 15.28
N LEU A 116 -1.24 -4.69 14.47
CA LEU A 116 -1.29 -3.43 13.71
C LEU A 116 -1.32 -2.20 14.61
N ARG A 117 -1.95 -2.27 15.78
CA ARG A 117 -1.98 -1.18 16.78
C ARG A 117 -0.63 -0.89 17.42
N SER A 118 0.27 -1.85 17.39
CA SER A 118 1.63 -1.72 17.93
C SER A 118 2.72 -1.69 16.85
N HIS A 119 2.33 -1.79 15.57
CA HIS A 119 3.28 -1.80 14.46
C HIS A 119 3.95 -0.44 14.29
N ARG A 120 5.29 -0.46 14.29
CA ARG A 120 6.12 0.73 14.08
C ARG A 120 6.65 0.77 12.66
N PHE A 121 6.46 1.89 12.01
CA PHE A 121 6.93 2.14 10.65
C PHE A 121 7.36 3.60 10.48
N THR A 122 8.06 3.88 9.39
CA THR A 122 8.48 5.23 9.02
C THR A 122 8.03 5.53 7.59
N VAL A 123 7.38 6.65 7.43
CA VAL A 123 7.00 7.20 6.13
C VAL A 123 8.09 8.15 5.67
N TYR A 124 8.62 7.91 4.50
CA TYR A 124 9.66 8.69 3.85
C TYR A 124 9.04 9.46 2.69
N ALA A 125 9.25 10.76 2.63
CA ALA A 125 8.84 11.60 1.51
C ALA A 125 10.02 11.91 0.61
N PHE A 126 9.78 11.87 -0.70
CA PHE A 126 10.75 12.19 -1.75
C PHE A 126 10.19 13.24 -2.68
N ASP A 127 11.05 14.04 -3.29
CA ASP A 127 10.69 14.92 -4.38
C ASP A 127 10.19 14.07 -5.58
N LYS A 128 8.95 14.31 -5.99
CA LYS A 128 8.29 13.58 -7.08
C LYS A 128 9.04 13.70 -8.41
N ARG A 129 9.83 14.77 -8.59
CA ARG A 129 10.64 14.97 -9.81
C ARG A 129 11.71 13.91 -10.03
N ASP A 130 12.12 13.22 -8.97
CA ASP A 130 13.09 12.12 -9.04
C ASP A 130 12.45 10.79 -9.44
N PHE A 131 11.13 10.75 -9.61
CA PHE A 131 10.35 9.55 -9.88
C PHE A 131 9.54 9.69 -11.17
N LYS A 132 9.10 8.56 -11.70
CA LYS A 132 8.14 8.45 -12.80
C LYS A 132 7.05 7.45 -12.42
N PRO A 133 5.80 7.66 -12.86
CA PRO A 133 4.77 6.64 -12.71
C PRO A 133 5.25 5.31 -13.30
N LEU A 134 5.01 4.22 -12.61
CA LEU A 134 5.21 2.89 -13.16
C LEU A 134 4.06 2.58 -14.11
N GLU A 135 4.42 2.21 -15.35
CA GLU A 135 3.44 1.86 -16.37
C GLU A 135 2.66 0.60 -15.94
N GLY A 136 1.35 0.62 -16.06
CA GLY A 136 0.47 -0.48 -15.65
C GLY A 136 0.01 -0.43 -14.18
N SER A 137 0.59 0.39 -13.31
CA SER A 137 0.21 0.49 -11.89
C SER A 137 -1.04 1.34 -11.63
N GLY A 138 -1.71 1.86 -12.64
CA GLY A 138 -2.84 2.79 -12.44
C GLY A 138 -2.47 4.11 -11.74
N GLY A 139 -1.17 4.45 -11.68
CA GLY A 139 -0.68 5.66 -11.00
C GLY A 139 -0.40 5.48 -9.51
N VAL A 140 -0.63 4.28 -8.98
CA VAL A 140 -0.40 3.93 -7.57
C VAL A 140 1.09 3.85 -7.25
N GLU A 141 1.91 3.45 -8.22
CA GLU A 141 3.33 3.24 -8.02
C GLU A 141 4.19 4.18 -8.84
N TRP A 142 5.23 4.68 -8.21
CA TRP A 142 6.22 5.59 -8.77
C TRP A 142 7.61 5.01 -8.56
N VAL A 143 8.46 5.11 -9.56
CA VAL A 143 9.78 4.48 -9.55
C VAL A 143 10.88 5.45 -9.90
N SER A 144 12.04 5.28 -9.26
CA SER A 144 13.30 5.94 -9.62
C SER A 144 14.37 4.91 -9.91
N ARG A 145 15.10 5.09 -11.03
CA ARG A 145 16.27 4.26 -11.38
C ARG A 145 17.56 4.77 -10.74
N LYS A 146 17.48 5.85 -9.97
CA LYS A 146 18.62 6.47 -9.29
C LYS A 146 18.44 6.38 -7.78
N GLY A 147 19.54 6.43 -7.05
CA GLY A 147 19.50 6.65 -5.61
C GLY A 147 18.86 7.99 -5.29
N VAL A 148 17.91 8.02 -4.37
CA VAL A 148 17.13 9.20 -4.00
C VAL A 148 17.40 9.62 -2.57
N SER A 149 17.44 10.93 -2.35
CA SER A 149 17.59 11.54 -1.04
C SER A 149 16.21 11.89 -0.46
N LEU A 150 16.12 11.88 0.87
CA LEU A 150 14.89 12.21 1.57
C LEU A 150 14.60 13.70 1.51
N ALA A 151 13.34 14.07 1.31
CA ALA A 151 12.82 15.40 1.60
C ALA A 151 12.45 15.52 3.09
N SER A 152 11.75 14.48 3.62
CA SER A 152 11.41 14.38 5.04
C SER A 152 11.10 12.94 5.44
N LYS A 153 10.96 12.69 6.76
CA LYS A 153 10.45 11.42 7.28
C LYS A 153 9.64 11.61 8.56
N GLU A 154 8.68 10.73 8.77
CA GLU A 154 7.89 10.66 10.00
C GLU A 154 7.75 9.21 10.46
N THR A 155 7.95 8.94 11.76
CA THR A 155 7.75 7.61 12.34
C THR A 155 6.42 7.57 13.09
N ALA A 156 5.64 6.52 12.81
CA ALA A 156 4.40 6.20 13.49
C ALA A 156 4.48 4.83 14.16
N THR A 157 3.59 4.57 15.11
CA THR A 157 3.60 3.35 15.95
C THR A 157 2.25 2.65 16.00
N ASP A 158 1.31 3.02 15.15
CA ASP A 158 -0.04 2.47 15.10
C ASP A 158 -0.58 2.58 13.66
N SER A 159 -0.48 1.49 12.90
CA SER A 159 -0.98 1.43 11.53
C SER A 159 -2.49 1.66 11.46
N THR A 160 -3.26 1.17 12.43
CA THR A 160 -4.73 1.32 12.43
C THR A 160 -5.16 2.76 12.60
N ARG A 161 -4.40 3.50 13.40
CA ARG A 161 -4.60 4.93 13.59
C ARG A 161 -4.17 5.71 12.35
N TYR A 162 -3.02 5.36 11.78
CA TYR A 162 -2.49 6.03 10.60
C TYR A 162 -3.42 5.87 9.40
N LEU A 163 -3.97 4.66 9.16
CA LEU A 163 -4.99 4.40 8.14
C LEU A 163 -6.18 5.34 8.30
N ARG A 164 -6.80 5.36 9.48
CA ARG A 164 -7.99 6.20 9.75
C ARG A 164 -7.72 7.69 9.60
N GLU A 165 -6.57 8.15 10.07
CA GLU A 165 -6.18 9.56 9.97
C GLU A 165 -5.90 10.00 8.54
N ASN A 166 -5.68 9.05 7.60
CA ASN A 166 -5.50 9.29 6.18
C ASN A 166 -6.73 8.87 5.34
N GLY A 167 -7.90 8.77 5.96
CA GLY A 167 -9.17 8.59 5.25
C GLY A 167 -9.52 7.14 4.88
N TRP A 168 -8.72 6.17 5.32
CA TRP A 168 -8.99 4.76 5.06
C TRP A 168 -9.96 4.17 6.09
N ASN A 169 -10.90 3.37 5.61
CA ASN A 169 -11.78 2.57 6.44
C ASN A 169 -11.16 1.19 6.68
N LEU A 170 -10.80 0.90 7.92
CA LEU A 170 -10.28 -0.42 8.29
C LEU A 170 -11.46 -1.35 8.61
N VAL A 171 -11.58 -2.42 7.86
CA VAL A 171 -12.68 -3.41 7.94
C VAL A 171 -12.12 -4.73 8.47
N PRO A 172 -12.29 -5.03 9.77
CA PRO A 172 -11.89 -6.31 10.33
C PRO A 172 -12.82 -7.44 9.87
N VAL A 173 -12.28 -8.43 9.19
CA VAL A 173 -13.01 -9.62 8.73
C VAL A 173 -12.46 -10.89 9.39
N GLU A 174 -13.16 -12.00 9.24
CA GLU A 174 -12.67 -13.33 9.62
C GLU A 174 -12.35 -14.11 8.35
N GLY A 175 -11.12 -14.67 8.25
CA GLY A 175 -10.74 -15.48 7.10
C GLY A 175 -10.62 -14.70 5.80
N ILE A 176 -9.82 -13.65 5.77
CA ILE A 176 -9.64 -12.79 4.58
C ILE A 176 -9.24 -13.58 3.33
N GLU A 177 -8.44 -14.64 3.48
CA GLU A 177 -8.00 -15.49 2.38
C GLU A 177 -9.20 -16.19 1.71
N GLU A 178 -10.15 -16.67 2.53
CA GLU A 178 -11.38 -17.33 2.05
C GLU A 178 -12.27 -16.30 1.32
N ILE A 179 -12.43 -15.10 1.89
CA ILE A 179 -13.24 -14.02 1.28
C ILE A 179 -12.67 -13.64 -0.08
N VAL A 180 -11.36 -13.42 -0.17
CA VAL A 180 -10.71 -13.05 -1.44
C VAL A 180 -10.80 -14.19 -2.45
N GLY A 181 -10.65 -15.45 -2.00
CA GLY A 181 -10.85 -16.63 -2.83
C GLY A 181 -12.26 -16.70 -3.42
N GLU A 182 -13.29 -16.52 -2.60
CA GLU A 182 -14.68 -16.53 -3.04
C GLU A 182 -14.99 -15.41 -4.03
N LEU A 183 -14.49 -14.18 -3.79
CA LEU A 183 -14.64 -13.06 -4.71
C LEU A 183 -13.99 -13.34 -6.08
N ARG A 184 -12.81 -13.93 -6.08
CA ARG A 184 -12.12 -14.32 -7.33
C ARG A 184 -12.87 -15.42 -8.08
N ASP A 185 -13.43 -16.41 -7.39
CA ASP A 185 -14.26 -17.47 -7.97
C ASP A 185 -15.56 -16.92 -8.59
N GLN A 186 -16.08 -15.82 -8.05
CA GLN A 186 -17.21 -15.07 -8.62
C GLN A 186 -16.78 -14.16 -9.79
N GLY A 187 -15.49 -14.09 -10.13
CA GLY A 187 -14.96 -13.31 -11.24
C GLY A 187 -14.60 -11.86 -10.89
N HIS A 188 -14.59 -11.51 -9.60
CA HIS A 188 -14.17 -10.18 -9.18
C HIS A 188 -12.64 -10.06 -9.13
N PHE A 189 -12.11 -8.95 -9.62
CA PHE A 189 -10.72 -8.60 -9.42
C PHE A 189 -10.56 -7.91 -8.06
N VAL A 190 -9.76 -8.50 -7.19
CA VAL A 190 -9.47 -7.95 -5.86
C VAL A 190 -8.00 -7.65 -5.73
N ASN A 191 -7.67 -6.39 -5.51
CA ASN A 191 -6.30 -6.00 -5.20
C ASN A 191 -5.96 -6.45 -3.78
N SER A 192 -5.10 -7.46 -3.66
CA SER A 192 -4.76 -8.09 -2.39
C SER A 192 -3.28 -8.41 -2.29
N GLU A 193 -2.74 -8.37 -1.08
CA GLU A 193 -1.38 -8.81 -0.75
C GLU A 193 -1.42 -9.88 0.34
N GLY A 194 -0.54 -10.89 0.22
CA GLY A 194 -0.41 -11.97 1.20
C GLY A 194 -1.57 -12.96 1.24
N VAL A 195 -2.41 -12.98 0.19
CA VAL A 195 -3.63 -13.82 0.08
C VAL A 195 -3.52 -14.75 -1.12
#